data_6cc8a8caa51cff8e8812574ad1401c46
#
_entry.id   6cc8a8caa51cff8e8812574ad1401c46
#
_cell.length_a   1.000
_cell.length_b   1.000
_cell.length_c   1.000
_cell.angle_alpha   90.00
_cell.angle_beta   90.00
_cell.angle_gamma   90.00
#
_symmetry.space_group_name_H-M   'P 1'
#
loop_
_entity.id
_entity.type
_entity.pdbx_description
1 polymer ?
#
loop_
_entity_poly.entity_id
_entity_poly.type
_entity_poly.pdbx_seq_one_letter_code
_entity_poly.pdbx_strand_id
1 'polypeptide(L)'
;MQIEAREYEYANDYKVLIESYSGKPEHLLAIMQDVQKHYNYLPRLAISMISQHVGIPVSRVYAMASFYKAFSLVPKGKFIFRVCDGTACHIKNSATLLDQLQEHLGIEVDETTADGLFSIETVNCLGACALAPVMVVNGKVYGKVSPGDVER
;
A
#
# COMPACT_ATOMS: atom_id res chain seq x y z
N MET A 1 14.98 -11.90 7.55
CA MET A 1 16.36 -11.92 7.02
C MET A 1 16.48 -11.29 5.63
N GLN A 2 15.73 -11.68 4.60
CA GLN A 2 15.83 -11.07 3.25
C GLN A 2 15.26 -9.64 3.18
N ILE A 3 14.23 -9.32 3.94
CA ILE A 3 13.60 -7.98 3.98
C ILE A 3 14.53 -6.96 4.64
N GLU A 4 15.16 -7.34 5.74
CA GLU A 4 16.11 -6.48 6.47
C GLU A 4 17.35 -6.13 5.62
N ALA A 5 17.88 -7.08 4.87
CA ALA A 5 19.01 -6.83 3.96
C ALA A 5 18.66 -5.79 2.87
N ARG A 6 17.45 -5.85 2.30
CA ARG A 6 16.94 -4.85 1.34
C ARG A 6 16.74 -3.48 1.97
N GLU A 7 16.27 -3.38 3.20
CA GLU A 7 16.08 -2.10 3.89
C GLU A 7 17.41 -1.34 4.05
N TYR A 8 18.50 -2.04 4.33
CA TYR A 8 19.83 -1.41 4.44
C TYR A 8 20.39 -0.98 3.09
N GLU A 9 20.08 -1.65 2.00
CA GLU A 9 20.48 -1.26 0.64
C GLU A 9 19.90 0.11 0.26
N TYR A 10 18.67 0.41 0.67
CA TYR A 10 18.00 1.69 0.41
C TYR A 10 18.18 2.75 1.51
N ALA A 11 19.07 2.52 2.48
CA ALA A 11 19.26 3.44 3.61
C ALA A 11 19.64 4.86 3.17
N ASN A 12 20.47 5.00 2.13
CA ASN A 12 20.83 6.31 1.58
C ASN A 12 19.65 7.01 0.91
N ASP A 13 18.80 6.27 0.22
CA ASP A 13 17.61 6.81 -0.47
C ASP A 13 16.60 7.30 0.54
N TYR A 14 16.38 6.54 1.64
CA TYR A 14 15.54 6.99 2.76
C TYR A 14 16.07 8.29 3.35
N LYS A 15 17.39 8.38 3.56
CA LYS A 15 18.05 9.56 4.10
C LYS A 15 17.81 10.78 3.23
N VAL A 16 18.07 10.70 1.94
CA VAL A 16 17.86 11.79 0.99
C VAL A 16 16.43 12.27 0.98
N LEU A 17 15.45 11.35 0.96
CA LEU A 17 14.05 11.67 0.98
C LEU A 17 13.62 12.35 2.29
N ILE A 18 14.05 11.82 3.43
CA ILE A 18 13.70 12.34 4.76
C ILE A 18 14.33 13.71 4.99
N GLU A 19 15.60 13.90 4.62
CA GLU A 19 16.34 15.15 4.78
C GLU A 19 15.91 16.26 3.82
N SER A 20 15.12 15.94 2.79
CA SER A 20 14.47 16.95 1.94
C SER A 20 13.42 17.79 2.68
N TYR A 21 12.96 17.29 3.83
CA TYR A 21 12.05 18.00 4.73
C TYR A 21 12.83 18.65 5.88
N SER A 22 12.32 19.78 6.38
CA SER A 22 12.85 20.31 7.65
C SER A 22 12.50 19.36 8.79
N GLY A 23 13.43 19.16 9.74
CA GLY A 23 13.30 18.25 10.87
C GLY A 23 12.26 18.69 11.94
N LYS A 24 11.09 19.16 11.48
CA LYS A 24 10.01 19.61 12.37
C LYS A 24 8.93 18.55 12.50
N PRO A 25 8.36 18.38 13.72
CA PRO A 25 7.28 17.43 13.99
C PRO A 25 6.06 17.53 13.04
N GLU A 26 5.76 18.72 12.54
CA GLU A 26 4.65 18.99 11.63
C GLU A 26 4.79 18.30 10.27
N HIS A 27 6.02 17.96 9.85
CA HIS A 27 6.29 17.26 8.61
C HIS A 27 6.19 15.73 8.71
N LEU A 28 5.98 15.17 9.90
CA LEU A 28 5.94 13.74 10.13
C LEU A 28 5.04 13.00 9.13
N LEU A 29 3.80 13.45 9.00
CA LEU A 29 2.82 12.80 8.12
C LEU A 29 3.22 12.89 6.64
N ALA A 30 3.74 14.04 6.20
CA ALA A 30 4.18 14.24 4.81
C ALA A 30 5.36 13.34 4.46
N ILE A 31 6.35 13.25 5.34
CA ILE A 31 7.52 12.35 5.16
C ILE A 31 7.05 10.89 5.08
N MET A 32 6.17 10.45 5.99
CA MET A 32 5.63 9.10 5.98
C MET A 32 4.86 8.78 4.68
N GLN A 33 4.09 9.76 4.16
CA GLN A 33 3.35 9.60 2.90
C GLN A 33 4.29 9.45 1.70
N ASP A 34 5.36 10.23 1.65
CA ASP A 34 6.34 10.13 0.56
C ASP A 34 7.13 8.81 0.63
N VAL A 35 7.53 8.36 1.80
CA VAL A 35 8.15 7.04 1.98
C VAL A 35 7.20 5.93 1.53
N GLN A 36 5.94 5.96 1.99
CA GLN A 36 4.91 4.99 1.58
C GLN A 36 4.70 4.98 0.06
N LYS A 37 4.69 6.14 -0.57
CA LYS A 37 4.52 6.29 -2.02
C LYS A 37 5.67 5.69 -2.83
N HIS A 38 6.91 5.85 -2.33
CA HIS A 38 8.11 5.35 -3.03
C HIS A 38 8.32 3.84 -2.86
N TYR A 39 8.02 3.31 -1.67
CA TYR A 39 8.35 1.92 -1.33
C TYR A 39 7.12 1.02 -1.18
N ASN A 40 5.91 1.56 -1.30
CA ASN A 40 4.62 0.89 -1.06
C ASN A 40 4.41 0.41 0.39
N TYR A 41 5.32 0.70 1.31
CA TYR A 41 5.23 0.44 2.74
C TYR A 41 6.17 1.36 3.51
N LEU A 42 6.10 1.31 4.85
CA LEU A 42 7.00 2.04 5.74
C LEU A 42 8.04 1.08 6.33
N PRO A 43 9.28 1.06 5.78
CA PRO A 43 10.37 0.23 6.30
C PRO A 43 10.70 0.58 7.75
N ARG A 44 11.09 -0.41 8.56
CA ARG A 44 11.45 -0.18 9.96
C ARG A 44 12.62 0.80 10.10
N LEU A 45 13.60 0.68 9.21
CA LEU A 45 14.74 1.59 9.16
C LEU A 45 14.30 3.02 8.86
N ALA A 46 13.43 3.21 7.87
CA ALA A 46 12.90 4.54 7.54
C ALA A 46 12.11 5.15 8.71
N ILE A 47 11.27 4.37 9.42
CA ILE A 47 10.56 4.82 10.63
C ILE A 47 11.54 5.32 11.70
N SER A 48 12.63 4.58 11.94
CA SER A 48 13.66 4.99 12.90
C SER A 48 14.35 6.30 12.47
N MET A 49 14.69 6.43 11.20
CA MET A 49 15.31 7.64 10.65
C MET A 49 14.37 8.85 10.71
N ILE A 50 13.09 8.66 10.38
CA ILE A 50 12.04 9.70 10.51
C ILE A 50 11.94 10.16 11.97
N SER A 51 11.87 9.22 12.92
CA SER A 51 11.82 9.50 14.35
C SER A 51 12.98 10.40 14.80
N GLN A 52 14.19 10.07 14.38
CA GLN A 52 15.39 10.85 14.69
C GLN A 52 15.36 12.23 14.03
N HIS A 53 14.98 12.31 12.77
CA HIS A 53 14.96 13.55 12.00
C HIS A 53 13.98 14.60 12.55
N VAL A 54 12.75 14.15 12.89
CA VAL A 54 11.69 15.04 13.41
C VAL A 54 11.68 15.19 14.94
N GLY A 55 12.55 14.45 15.65
CA GLY A 55 12.65 14.51 17.12
C GLY A 55 11.43 13.96 17.87
N ILE A 56 10.71 12.99 17.28
CA ILE A 56 9.53 12.34 17.85
C ILE A 56 9.87 10.90 18.23
N PRO A 57 9.42 10.39 19.40
CA PRO A 57 9.65 8.99 19.76
C PRO A 57 9.17 8.00 18.68
N VAL A 58 9.95 6.97 18.40
CA VAL A 58 9.66 5.95 17.39
C VAL A 58 8.30 5.29 17.61
N SER A 59 7.90 5.10 18.88
CA SER A 59 6.59 4.56 19.25
C SER A 59 5.43 5.41 18.73
N ARG A 60 5.58 6.74 18.69
CA ARG A 60 4.57 7.64 18.15
C ARG A 60 4.49 7.56 16.62
N VAL A 61 5.64 7.40 15.95
CA VAL A 61 5.68 7.18 14.49
C VAL A 61 4.99 5.85 14.13
N TYR A 62 5.26 4.78 14.89
CA TYR A 62 4.57 3.49 14.73
C TYR A 62 3.06 3.59 15.01
N ALA A 63 2.66 4.32 16.05
CA ALA A 63 1.25 4.52 16.33
C ALA A 63 0.51 5.21 15.17
N MET A 64 1.14 6.20 14.55
CA MET A 64 0.57 6.84 13.35
C MET A 64 0.56 5.88 12.15
N ALA A 65 1.61 5.12 11.92
CA ALA A 65 1.70 4.15 10.84
C ALA A 65 0.63 3.05 10.94
N SER A 66 0.28 2.62 12.16
CA SER A 66 -0.75 1.61 12.41
C SER A 66 -2.18 2.18 12.41
N PHE A 67 -2.34 3.46 12.75
CA PHE A 67 -3.64 4.10 12.81
C PHE A 67 -4.23 4.42 11.41
N TYR A 68 -3.40 4.91 10.50
CA TYR A 68 -3.86 5.32 9.18
C TYR A 68 -3.80 4.13 8.19
N LYS A 69 -4.94 3.73 7.64
CA LYS A 69 -5.04 2.68 6.60
C LYS A 69 -4.23 2.97 5.32
N ALA A 70 -3.85 4.24 5.11
CA ALA A 70 -3.01 4.64 3.98
C ALA A 70 -1.56 4.13 4.10
N PHE A 71 -1.14 3.72 5.30
CA PHE A 71 0.19 3.19 5.55
C PHE A 71 0.18 1.67 5.67
N SER A 72 1.25 1.06 5.23
CA SER A 72 1.53 -0.36 5.43
C SER A 72 2.88 -0.52 6.14
N LEU A 73 2.92 -1.38 7.15
CA LEU A 73 4.15 -1.80 7.82
C LEU A 73 4.73 -3.09 7.22
N VAL A 74 3.99 -3.68 6.27
CA VAL A 74 4.37 -4.90 5.57
C VAL A 74 4.69 -4.54 4.13
N PRO A 75 5.78 -5.05 3.55
CA PRO A 75 6.10 -4.84 2.15
C PRO A 75 4.96 -5.23 1.24
N LYS A 76 4.62 -4.36 0.29
CA LYS A 76 3.63 -4.62 -0.75
C LYS A 76 4.32 -4.96 -2.07
N GLY A 77 3.61 -5.64 -2.94
CA GLY A 77 4.07 -5.97 -4.27
C GLY A 77 4.26 -4.75 -5.17
N LYS A 78 4.96 -4.96 -6.27
CA LYS A 78 5.14 -3.95 -7.31
C LYS A 78 3.80 -3.50 -7.91
N PHE A 79 2.86 -4.43 -8.04
CA PHE A 79 1.49 -4.17 -8.51
C PHE A 79 0.51 -4.43 -7.37
N ILE A 80 -0.24 -3.41 -6.99
CA ILE A 80 -1.22 -3.48 -5.91
C ILE A 80 -2.60 -3.39 -6.54
N PHE A 81 -3.36 -4.49 -6.46
CA PHE A 81 -4.75 -4.58 -6.88
C PHE A 81 -5.64 -4.15 -5.73
N ARG A 82 -6.35 -3.04 -5.90
CA ARG A 82 -7.34 -2.54 -4.93
C ARG A 82 -8.73 -2.75 -5.50
N VAL A 83 -9.43 -3.76 -4.98
CA VAL A 83 -10.80 -4.08 -5.39
C VAL A 83 -11.78 -3.31 -4.52
N CYS A 84 -12.71 -2.60 -5.16
CA CYS A 84 -13.76 -1.90 -4.45
C CYS A 84 -14.82 -2.87 -3.93
N ASP A 85 -15.04 -2.87 -2.61
CA ASP A 85 -16.10 -3.65 -1.94
C ASP A 85 -17.26 -2.77 -1.44
N GLY A 86 -17.43 -1.57 -2.01
CA GLY A 86 -18.60 -0.73 -1.75
C GLY A 86 -19.87 -1.34 -2.29
N THR A 87 -21.04 -0.97 -1.72
CA THR A 87 -22.35 -1.57 -2.02
C THR A 87 -22.63 -1.72 -3.51
N ALA A 88 -22.38 -0.70 -4.32
CA ALA A 88 -22.63 -0.76 -5.76
C ALA A 88 -21.73 -1.77 -6.49
N CYS A 89 -20.47 -1.90 -6.06
CA CYS A 89 -19.53 -2.88 -6.62
C CYS A 89 -19.89 -4.30 -6.14
N HIS A 90 -20.25 -4.44 -4.89
CA HIS A 90 -20.68 -5.72 -4.31
C HIS A 90 -21.91 -6.29 -5.03
N ILE A 91 -22.94 -5.45 -5.26
CA ILE A 91 -24.14 -5.85 -6.04
C ILE A 91 -23.77 -6.25 -7.47
N LYS A 92 -22.68 -5.71 -8.01
CA LYS A 92 -22.17 -6.02 -9.35
C LYS A 92 -21.05 -7.06 -9.36
N ASN A 93 -21.05 -7.94 -8.35
CA ASN A 93 -20.17 -9.10 -8.23
C ASN A 93 -18.66 -8.77 -8.06
N SER A 94 -18.31 -7.69 -7.34
CA SER A 94 -16.91 -7.45 -6.97
C SER A 94 -16.30 -8.55 -6.10
N ALA A 95 -17.13 -9.27 -5.33
CA ALA A 95 -16.70 -10.44 -4.56
C ALA A 95 -16.16 -11.54 -5.47
N THR A 96 -16.88 -11.88 -6.54
CA THR A 96 -16.43 -12.90 -7.52
C THR A 96 -15.15 -12.48 -8.22
N LEU A 97 -14.96 -11.17 -8.52
CA LEU A 97 -13.73 -10.63 -9.05
C LEU A 97 -12.57 -10.81 -8.07
N LEU A 98 -12.83 -10.57 -6.78
CA LEU A 98 -11.85 -10.75 -5.71
C LEU A 98 -11.44 -12.21 -5.56
N ASP A 99 -12.42 -13.12 -5.51
CA ASP A 99 -12.18 -14.57 -5.41
C ASP A 99 -11.30 -15.09 -6.56
N GLN A 100 -11.56 -14.62 -7.78
CA GLN A 100 -10.73 -15.00 -8.94
C GLN A 100 -9.33 -14.43 -8.90
N LEU A 101 -9.15 -13.19 -8.42
CA LEU A 101 -7.82 -12.63 -8.20
C LEU A 101 -7.03 -13.44 -7.17
N GLN A 102 -7.67 -13.83 -6.07
CA GLN A 102 -7.06 -14.67 -5.03
C GLN A 102 -6.68 -16.04 -5.58
N GLU A 103 -7.57 -16.69 -6.33
CA GLU A 103 -7.30 -17.99 -6.95
C GLU A 103 -6.17 -17.90 -7.99
N HIS A 104 -6.18 -16.89 -8.85
CA HIS A 104 -5.17 -16.72 -9.91
C HIS A 104 -3.77 -16.39 -9.35
N LEU A 105 -3.69 -15.57 -8.31
CA LEU A 105 -2.44 -15.15 -7.70
C LEU A 105 -1.98 -16.07 -6.55
N GLY A 106 -2.86 -16.95 -6.05
CA GLY A 106 -2.56 -17.86 -4.96
C GLY A 106 -2.29 -17.17 -3.61
N ILE A 107 -2.90 -16.00 -3.39
CA ILE A 107 -2.75 -15.19 -2.17
C ILE A 107 -4.11 -14.69 -1.67
N GLU A 108 -4.21 -14.45 -0.37
CA GLU A 108 -5.39 -13.86 0.26
C GLU A 108 -5.37 -12.32 0.20
N VAL A 109 -6.49 -11.72 0.62
CA VAL A 109 -6.58 -10.25 0.78
C VAL A 109 -5.54 -9.77 1.78
N ASP A 110 -4.92 -8.63 1.50
CA ASP A 110 -3.83 -8.01 2.25
C ASP A 110 -2.49 -8.77 2.23
N GLU A 111 -2.39 -9.82 1.42
CA GLU A 111 -1.15 -10.56 1.19
C GLU A 111 -0.40 -10.10 -0.07
N THR A 112 0.85 -10.56 -0.18
CA THR A 112 1.75 -10.31 -1.30
C THR A 112 2.31 -11.64 -1.80
N THR A 113 2.39 -11.83 -3.11
CA THR A 113 2.98 -13.03 -3.72
C THR A 113 4.44 -13.20 -3.29
N ALA A 114 4.91 -14.45 -3.22
CA ALA A 114 6.25 -14.79 -2.74
C ALA A 114 7.39 -14.15 -3.57
N ASP A 115 7.12 -13.84 -4.84
CA ASP A 115 8.04 -13.13 -5.73
C ASP A 115 8.05 -11.61 -5.51
N GLY A 116 7.15 -11.08 -4.66
CA GLY A 116 7.01 -9.65 -4.37
C GLY A 116 6.43 -8.84 -5.53
N LEU A 117 5.76 -9.46 -6.49
CA LEU A 117 5.22 -8.75 -7.64
C LEU A 117 3.81 -8.22 -7.39
N PHE A 118 2.93 -9.01 -6.77
CA PHE A 118 1.51 -8.68 -6.65
C PHE A 118 1.04 -8.63 -5.21
N SER A 119 0.15 -7.68 -4.91
CA SER A 119 -0.61 -7.62 -3.66
C SER A 119 -2.08 -7.38 -3.95
N ILE A 120 -2.96 -7.96 -3.13
CA ILE A 120 -4.40 -7.74 -3.19
C ILE A 120 -4.82 -6.93 -1.97
N GLU A 121 -5.61 -5.89 -2.17
CA GLU A 121 -6.22 -5.07 -1.12
C GLU A 121 -7.70 -4.84 -1.44
N THR A 122 -8.52 -4.65 -0.41
CA THR A 122 -9.90 -4.19 -0.57
C THR A 122 -10.06 -2.76 -0.09
N VAL A 123 -10.94 -2.02 -0.74
CA VAL A 123 -11.31 -0.66 -0.35
C VAL A 123 -12.82 -0.52 -0.28
N ASN A 124 -13.33 0.16 0.75
CA ASN A 124 -14.78 0.27 0.99
C ASN A 124 -15.51 1.03 -0.11
N CYS A 125 -14.91 2.06 -0.71
CA CYS A 125 -15.47 2.76 -1.86
C CYS A 125 -14.42 3.63 -2.55
N LEU A 126 -14.34 3.53 -3.87
CA LEU A 126 -13.46 4.35 -4.72
C LEU A 126 -14.14 5.60 -5.29
N GLY A 127 -15.44 5.81 -5.00
CA GLY A 127 -16.21 6.95 -5.51
C GLY A 127 -16.60 6.85 -6.99
N ALA A 128 -16.33 5.72 -7.65
CA ALA A 128 -16.58 5.52 -9.09
C ALA A 128 -17.74 4.54 -9.34
N CYS A 129 -18.82 4.63 -8.60
CA CYS A 129 -19.96 3.67 -8.61
C CYS A 129 -20.60 3.48 -10.00
N ALA A 130 -20.59 4.50 -10.85
CA ALA A 130 -21.08 4.39 -12.22
C ALA A 130 -20.28 3.40 -13.10
N LEU A 131 -19.03 3.13 -12.69
CA LEU A 131 -18.12 2.20 -13.37
C LEU A 131 -18.07 0.82 -12.67
N ALA A 132 -18.93 0.56 -11.69
CA ALA A 132 -18.91 -0.69 -10.91
C ALA A 132 -19.07 -1.95 -11.80
N PRO A 133 -18.36 -3.05 -11.49
CA PRO A 133 -17.33 -3.19 -10.45
C PRO A 133 -16.03 -2.46 -10.82
N VAL A 134 -15.35 -1.90 -9.81
CA VAL A 134 -14.16 -1.07 -10.02
C VAL A 134 -12.96 -1.67 -9.28
N MET A 135 -11.85 -1.67 -9.96
CA MET A 135 -10.53 -2.03 -9.42
C MET A 135 -9.52 -0.93 -9.76
N VAL A 136 -8.57 -0.72 -8.88
CA VAL A 136 -7.41 0.16 -9.12
C VAL A 136 -6.13 -0.65 -9.06
N VAL A 137 -5.28 -0.48 -10.05
CA VAL A 137 -3.93 -1.07 -10.07
C VAL A 137 -2.92 0.07 -10.16
N ASN A 138 -2.11 0.26 -9.12
CA ASN A 138 -1.08 1.31 -9.04
C ASN A 138 -1.61 2.71 -9.43
N GLY A 139 -2.81 3.06 -8.98
CA GLY A 139 -3.44 4.36 -9.24
C GLY A 139 -4.23 4.44 -10.55
N LYS A 140 -4.14 3.45 -11.45
CA LYS A 140 -4.95 3.38 -12.66
C LYS A 140 -6.28 2.70 -12.36
N VAL A 141 -7.38 3.38 -12.69
CA VAL A 141 -8.75 2.90 -12.46
C VAL A 141 -9.21 2.04 -13.63
N TYR A 142 -9.73 0.86 -13.30
CA TYR A 142 -10.38 -0.06 -14.23
C TYR A 142 -11.84 -0.21 -13.80
N GLY A 143 -12.77 0.15 -14.67
CA GLY A 143 -14.20 0.04 -14.42
C GLY A 143 -14.84 -1.05 -15.25
N LYS A 144 -15.99 -1.54 -14.79
CA LYS A 144 -16.75 -2.64 -15.41
C LYS A 144 -15.90 -3.89 -15.60
N VAL A 145 -15.02 -4.14 -14.65
CA VAL A 145 -14.09 -5.28 -14.68
C VAL A 145 -14.91 -6.55 -14.48
N SER A 146 -14.83 -7.44 -15.46
CA SER A 146 -15.42 -8.75 -15.37
C SER A 146 -14.42 -9.77 -14.82
N PRO A 147 -14.90 -10.86 -14.20
CA PRO A 147 -14.00 -11.94 -13.77
C PRO A 147 -13.07 -12.44 -14.86
N GLY A 148 -13.52 -12.55 -16.11
CA GLY A 148 -12.68 -12.98 -17.25
C GLY A 148 -11.61 -11.98 -17.70
N ASP A 149 -11.55 -10.76 -17.11
CA ASP A 149 -10.51 -9.78 -17.40
C ASP A 149 -9.26 -9.96 -16.52
N VAL A 150 -9.35 -10.81 -15.50
CA VAL A 150 -8.24 -11.09 -14.56
C VAL A 150 -7.05 -11.76 -15.27
N GLU A 151 -7.32 -12.54 -16.30
CA GLU A 151 -6.29 -13.27 -17.06
C GLU A 151 -5.59 -12.42 -18.14
N ARG A 152 -6.06 -11.17 -18.37
CA ARG A 152 -5.52 -10.27 -19.41
C ARG A 152 -4.64 -9.18 -18.85
#